data_cabebcb7815af65084ccc3484ff1b409
#
_entry.id   cabebcb7815af65084ccc3484ff1b409
#
_cell.length_a   1.000
_cell.length_b   1.000
_cell.length_c   1.000
_cell.angle_alpha   90.00
_cell.angle_beta   90.00
_cell.angle_gamma   90.00
#
_symmetry.space_group_name_H-M   'P 1'
#
loop_
_entity.id
_entity.type
_entity.pdbx_description
1 polymer ?
#
loop_
_entity_poly.entity_id
_entity_poly.type
_entity_poly.pdbx_seq_one_letter_code
_entity_poly.pdbx_strand_id
1 'polypeptide(L)'
;MPRDALETLRLVNENLRSALLRLRPERKHCSSIRPQDFSDILSQLLRAAECLRRLPAHSEAAEAFEKESLEYRGNLEKLKHFLPDLQVRLLAEKSRLETARTHVATAAAWARANKKTL
;
A
#
# COMPACT_ATOMS: atom_id res chain seq x y z
N MET A 1 25.91 -6.57 8.03
CA MET A 1 26.33 -5.26 7.55
C MET A 1 25.12 -4.38 7.29
N PRO A 2 25.14 -3.14 7.74
CA PRO A 2 24.07 -2.23 7.36
C PRO A 2 24.10 -2.02 5.86
N ARG A 3 22.95 -2.17 5.23
CA ARG A 3 22.85 -1.91 3.79
C ARG A 3 23.11 -0.44 3.52
N ASP A 4 23.86 -0.21 2.44
CA ASP A 4 24.08 1.14 1.93
C ASP A 4 22.72 1.81 1.65
N ALA A 5 22.64 3.11 1.88
CA ALA A 5 21.42 3.88 1.62
C ALA A 5 20.96 3.75 0.15
N LEU A 6 21.93 3.68 -0.76
CA LEU A 6 21.64 3.49 -2.19
C LEU A 6 20.95 2.15 -2.45
N GLU A 7 21.45 1.07 -1.86
CA GLU A 7 20.84 -0.26 -2.03
C GLU A 7 19.44 -0.31 -1.46
N THR A 8 19.26 0.30 -0.29
CA THR A 8 17.96 0.35 0.36
C THR A 8 16.97 1.12 -0.50
N LEU A 9 17.39 2.26 -1.07
CA LEU A 9 16.52 3.06 -1.92
C LEU A 9 16.17 2.33 -3.22
N ARG A 10 17.12 1.59 -3.79
CA ARG A 10 16.86 0.74 -4.96
C ARG A 10 15.79 -0.31 -4.66
N LEU A 11 15.92 -0.96 -3.52
CA LEU A 11 14.98 -1.97 -3.09
C LEU A 11 13.60 -1.37 -2.85
N VAL A 12 13.54 -0.19 -2.22
CA VAL A 12 12.28 0.55 -2.04
C VAL A 12 11.64 0.84 -3.39
N ASN A 13 12.40 1.32 -4.36
CA ASN A 13 11.89 1.62 -5.70
C ASN A 13 11.36 0.38 -6.40
N GLU A 14 12.05 -0.75 -6.29
CA GLU A 14 11.56 -2.02 -6.84
C GLU A 14 10.25 -2.45 -6.20
N ASN A 15 10.17 -2.37 -4.89
CA ASN A 15 8.97 -2.75 -4.14
C ASN A 15 7.80 -1.82 -4.47
N LEU A 16 8.07 -0.51 -4.60
CA LEU A 16 7.03 0.45 -5.00
C LEU A 16 6.55 0.20 -6.42
N ARG A 17 7.46 -0.09 -7.35
CA ARG A 17 7.06 -0.42 -8.72
C ARG A 17 6.17 -1.64 -8.77
N SER A 18 6.52 -2.68 -8.04
CA SER A 18 5.71 -3.89 -7.94
C SER A 18 4.33 -3.61 -7.34
N ALA A 19 4.29 -2.81 -6.28
CA ALA A 19 3.03 -2.42 -5.64
C ALA A 19 2.16 -1.61 -6.60
N LEU A 20 2.73 -0.65 -7.31
CA LEU A 20 2.01 0.17 -8.26
C LEU A 20 1.42 -0.65 -9.41
N LEU A 21 2.15 -1.67 -9.86
CA LEU A 21 1.65 -2.59 -10.89
C LEU A 21 0.45 -3.39 -10.39
N ARG A 22 0.48 -3.83 -9.14
CA ARG A 22 -0.64 -4.57 -8.53
C ARG A 22 -1.86 -3.69 -8.30
N LEU A 23 -1.63 -2.41 -8.01
CA LEU A 23 -2.71 -1.46 -7.67
C LEU A 23 -3.25 -0.69 -8.87
N ARG A 24 -2.80 -1.00 -10.08
CA ARG A 24 -3.30 -0.33 -11.30
C ARG A 24 -4.80 -0.47 -11.42
N PRO A 25 -5.53 0.66 -11.58
CA PRO A 25 -6.99 0.61 -11.73
C PRO A 25 -7.45 -0.12 -13.00
N GLU A 26 -6.57 -0.26 -13.98
CA GLU A 26 -6.85 -0.93 -15.25
C GLU A 26 -6.89 -2.46 -15.16
N ARG A 27 -6.38 -3.03 -14.07
CA ARG A 27 -6.43 -4.47 -13.87
C ARG A 27 -7.82 -4.90 -13.44
N LYS A 28 -8.56 -5.44 -14.38
CA LYS A 28 -9.94 -5.91 -14.18
C LYS A 28 -10.07 -7.04 -13.14
N HIS A 29 -8.97 -7.69 -12.79
CA HIS A 29 -8.97 -8.81 -11.87
C HIS A 29 -8.50 -8.48 -10.45
N CYS A 30 -8.10 -7.23 -10.21
CA CYS A 30 -7.77 -6.76 -8.86
C CYS A 30 -8.99 -6.16 -8.21
N SER A 31 -9.90 -7.01 -7.82
CA SER A 31 -11.14 -6.57 -7.19
C SER A 31 -10.98 -6.20 -5.72
N SER A 32 -9.90 -6.62 -5.07
CA SER A 32 -9.74 -6.34 -3.65
C SER A 32 -8.36 -5.81 -3.32
N ILE A 33 -8.34 -4.63 -2.74
CA ILE A 33 -7.13 -4.06 -2.15
C ILE A 33 -7.09 -4.56 -0.71
N ARG A 34 -6.00 -5.24 -0.35
CA ARG A 34 -5.83 -5.76 1.01
C ARG A 34 -5.21 -4.68 1.90
N PRO A 35 -5.59 -4.63 3.20
CA PRO A 35 -4.91 -3.74 4.14
C PRO A 35 -3.40 -3.93 4.15
N GLN A 36 -2.93 -5.15 3.90
CA GLN A 36 -1.51 -5.47 3.82
C GLN A 36 -0.79 -4.68 2.72
N ASP A 37 -1.46 -4.43 1.61
CA ASP A 37 -0.89 -3.66 0.50
C ASP A 37 -0.54 -2.23 0.94
N PHE A 38 -1.40 -1.61 1.74
CA PHE A 38 -1.16 -0.27 2.29
C PHE A 38 -0.05 -0.29 3.33
N SER A 39 -0.04 -1.29 4.18
CA SER A 39 0.99 -1.46 5.19
C SER A 39 2.36 -1.61 4.54
N ASP A 40 2.44 -2.39 3.47
CA ASP A 40 3.68 -2.60 2.72
C ASP A 40 4.16 -1.29 2.09
N ILE A 41 3.24 -0.53 1.47
CA ILE A 41 3.58 0.76 0.87
C ILE A 41 4.09 1.73 1.94
N LEU A 42 3.39 1.83 3.07
CA LEU A 42 3.81 2.70 4.17
C LEU A 42 5.20 2.33 4.67
N SER A 43 5.49 1.05 4.82
CA SER A 43 6.80 0.57 5.22
C SER A 43 7.89 1.02 4.25
N GLN A 44 7.61 0.93 2.95
CA GLN A 44 8.56 1.37 1.93
C GLN A 44 8.79 2.88 1.99
N LEU A 45 7.74 3.67 2.18
CA LEU A 45 7.84 5.12 2.30
C LEU A 45 8.66 5.52 3.53
N LEU A 46 8.47 4.83 4.65
CA LEU A 46 9.24 5.10 5.86
C LEU A 46 10.73 4.78 5.68
N ARG A 47 11.03 3.68 5.01
CA ARG A 47 12.41 3.30 4.70
C ARG A 47 13.07 4.32 3.80
N ALA A 48 12.35 4.79 2.77
CA ALA A 48 12.86 5.81 1.86
C ALA A 48 13.12 7.12 2.59
N ALA A 49 12.20 7.54 3.46
CA ALA A 49 12.37 8.76 4.23
C ALA A 49 13.64 8.70 5.08
N GLU A 50 13.90 7.55 5.70
CA GLU A 50 15.11 7.38 6.49
C GLU A 50 16.36 7.39 5.63
N CYS A 51 16.34 6.75 4.46
CA CYS A 51 17.45 6.78 3.52
C CYS A 51 17.77 8.20 3.05
N LEU A 52 16.75 8.99 2.77
CA LEU A 52 16.91 10.36 2.31
C LEU A 52 17.47 11.29 3.39
N ARG A 53 17.24 10.96 4.66
CA ARG A 53 17.85 11.68 5.78
C ARG A 53 19.34 11.43 5.91
N ARG A 54 19.79 10.26 5.46
CA ARG A 54 21.19 9.82 5.55
C ARG A 54 21.92 10.07 4.24
N LEU A 55 21.75 11.23 3.64
CA LEU A 55 22.44 11.58 2.40
C LEU A 55 23.94 11.45 2.58
N PRO A 56 24.63 10.62 1.76
CA PRO A 56 26.08 10.58 1.78
C PRO A 56 26.63 11.90 1.24
N ALA A 57 27.34 12.63 2.09
CA ALA A 57 27.82 13.98 1.77
C ALA A 57 28.84 13.98 0.64
N HIS A 58 29.64 12.93 0.54
CA HIS A 58 30.68 12.81 -0.51
C HIS A 58 30.88 11.34 -0.84
N SER A 59 30.27 10.87 -1.91
CA SER A 59 30.59 9.54 -2.40
C SER A 59 30.48 9.49 -3.91
N GLU A 60 31.23 8.57 -4.51
CA GLU A 60 31.14 8.25 -5.92
C GLU A 60 29.71 7.78 -6.28
N ALA A 61 28.95 7.38 -5.29
CA ALA A 61 27.56 6.94 -5.44
C ALA A 61 26.56 8.10 -5.46
N ALA A 62 27.01 9.36 -5.33
CA ALA A 62 26.10 10.50 -5.30
C ALA A 62 25.23 10.61 -6.56
N GLU A 63 25.79 10.36 -7.73
CA GLU A 63 25.05 10.36 -9.00
C GLU A 63 24.01 9.25 -9.03
N ALA A 64 24.40 8.05 -8.63
CA ALA A 64 23.50 6.91 -8.59
C ALA A 64 22.39 7.13 -7.58
N PHE A 65 22.71 7.72 -6.43
CA PHE A 65 21.72 8.06 -5.41
C PHE A 65 20.72 9.10 -5.92
N GLU A 66 21.22 10.12 -6.61
CA GLU A 66 20.37 11.15 -7.22
C GLU A 66 19.41 10.55 -8.24
N LYS A 67 19.91 9.63 -9.07
CA LYS A 67 19.11 8.92 -10.06
C LYS A 67 17.99 8.11 -9.37
N GLU A 68 18.32 7.38 -8.32
CA GLU A 68 17.33 6.59 -7.56
C GLU A 68 16.32 7.51 -6.85
N SER A 69 16.78 8.68 -6.37
CA SER A 69 15.89 9.67 -5.76
C SER A 69 14.87 10.20 -6.75
N LEU A 70 15.31 10.45 -8.00
CA LEU A 70 14.42 10.87 -9.07
C LEU A 70 13.40 9.79 -9.40
N GLU A 71 13.83 8.55 -9.45
CA GLU A 71 12.91 7.41 -9.67
C GLU A 71 11.91 7.29 -8.54
N TYR A 72 12.37 7.48 -7.30
CA TYR A 72 11.49 7.47 -6.13
C TYR A 72 10.42 8.55 -6.24
N ARG A 73 10.80 9.77 -6.64
CA ARG A 73 9.84 10.86 -6.86
C ARG A 73 8.82 10.49 -7.92
N GLY A 74 9.26 9.87 -9.01
CA GLY A 74 8.37 9.40 -10.05
C GLY A 74 7.37 8.37 -9.54
N ASN A 75 7.83 7.45 -8.70
CA ASN A 75 6.97 6.45 -8.08
C ASN A 75 5.95 7.10 -7.13
N LEU A 76 6.38 8.12 -6.36
CA LEU A 76 5.48 8.88 -5.49
C LEU A 76 4.41 9.61 -6.29
N GLU A 77 4.77 10.20 -7.42
CA GLU A 77 3.80 10.88 -8.29
C GLU A 77 2.76 9.88 -8.84
N LYS A 78 3.19 8.70 -9.24
CA LYS A 78 2.28 7.64 -9.68
C LYS A 78 1.36 7.20 -8.56
N LEU A 79 1.90 7.01 -7.36
CA LEU A 79 1.11 6.64 -6.20
C LEU A 79 0.08 7.73 -5.88
N LYS A 80 0.51 8.98 -5.89
CA LYS A 80 -0.38 10.13 -5.67
C LYS A 80 -1.52 10.15 -6.68
N HIS A 81 -1.23 9.78 -7.93
CA HIS A 81 -2.22 9.72 -8.99
C HIS A 81 -3.25 8.62 -8.76
N PHE A 82 -2.83 7.51 -8.15
CA PHE A 82 -3.71 6.38 -7.87
C PHE A 82 -4.50 6.54 -6.57
N LEU A 83 -4.10 7.46 -5.68
CA LEU A 83 -4.72 7.62 -4.37
C LEU A 83 -6.24 7.85 -4.42
N PRO A 84 -6.78 8.71 -5.29
CA PRO A 84 -8.23 8.89 -5.34
C PRO A 84 -8.97 7.59 -5.66
N ASP A 85 -8.49 6.81 -6.63
CA ASP A 85 -9.08 5.52 -6.97
C ASP A 85 -8.96 4.51 -5.83
N LEU A 86 -7.80 4.51 -5.16
CA LEU A 86 -7.57 3.66 -4.01
C LEU A 86 -8.52 4.00 -2.87
N GLN A 87 -8.77 5.28 -2.63
CA GLN A 87 -9.71 5.74 -1.61
C GLN A 87 -11.13 5.26 -1.91
N VAL A 88 -11.56 5.40 -3.16
CA VAL A 88 -12.88 4.95 -3.59
C VAL A 88 -13.02 3.44 -3.39
N ARG A 89 -12.01 2.67 -3.78
CA ARG A 89 -12.01 1.22 -3.61
C ARG A 89 -12.03 0.81 -2.15
N LEU A 90 -11.27 1.51 -1.30
CA LEU A 90 -11.24 1.25 0.13
C LEU A 90 -12.59 1.51 0.78
N LEU A 91 -13.22 2.62 0.42
CA LEU A 91 -14.55 2.97 0.94
C LEU A 91 -15.59 1.95 0.50
N ALA A 92 -15.53 1.51 -0.75
CA ALA A 92 -16.42 0.49 -1.27
C ALA A 92 -16.22 -0.84 -0.54
N GLU A 93 -14.97 -1.24 -0.33
CA GLU A 93 -14.63 -2.47 0.38
C GLU A 93 -15.06 -2.40 1.85
N LYS A 94 -14.86 -1.26 2.49
CA LYS A 94 -15.30 -1.03 3.87
C LYS A 94 -16.80 -1.14 3.97
N SER A 95 -17.53 -0.51 3.06
CA SER A 95 -18.99 -0.55 3.01
C SER A 95 -19.49 -1.98 2.82
N ARG A 96 -18.86 -2.74 1.93
CA ARG A 96 -19.20 -4.14 1.69
C ARG A 96 -19.00 -4.99 2.94
N LEU A 97 -17.89 -4.78 3.63
CA LEU A 97 -17.58 -5.51 4.86
C LEU A 97 -18.54 -5.14 5.98
N GLU A 98 -18.91 -3.88 6.12
CA GLU A 98 -19.90 -3.43 7.11
C GLU A 98 -21.27 -4.03 6.84
N THR A 99 -21.68 -4.07 5.58
CA THR A 99 -22.95 -4.69 5.18
C THR A 99 -22.94 -6.18 5.50
N ALA A 100 -21.88 -6.89 5.16
CA ALA A 100 -21.74 -8.31 5.46
C ALA A 100 -21.80 -8.57 6.98
N ARG A 101 -21.13 -7.72 7.75
CA ARG A 101 -21.14 -7.79 9.22
C ARG A 101 -22.55 -7.61 9.79
N THR A 102 -23.28 -6.66 9.26
CA THR A 102 -24.67 -6.41 9.65
C THR A 102 -25.56 -7.62 9.32
N HIS A 103 -25.39 -8.20 8.13
CA HIS A 103 -26.14 -9.39 7.73
C HIS A 103 -25.85 -10.58 8.64
N VAL A 104 -24.60 -10.80 9.00
CA VAL A 104 -24.21 -11.87 9.91
C VAL A 104 -24.84 -11.65 11.30
N ALA A 105 -24.79 -10.43 11.81
CA ALA A 105 -25.39 -10.09 13.11
C ALA A 105 -26.88 -10.30 13.10
N THR A 106 -27.57 -9.90 12.03
CA THR A 106 -29.03 -10.09 11.87
C THR A 106 -29.38 -11.57 11.81
N ALA A 107 -28.66 -12.35 11.05
CA ALA A 107 -28.87 -13.79 10.93
C ALA A 107 -28.65 -14.50 12.26
N ALA A 108 -27.63 -14.12 13.02
CA ALA A 108 -27.35 -14.68 14.33
C ALA A 108 -28.45 -14.35 15.32
N ALA A 109 -28.98 -13.12 15.29
CA ALA A 109 -30.10 -12.71 16.16
C ALA A 109 -31.35 -13.49 15.82
N TRP A 110 -31.65 -13.67 14.54
CA TRP A 110 -32.80 -14.44 14.07
C TRP A 110 -32.69 -15.91 14.49
N ALA A 111 -31.53 -16.52 14.36
CA ALA A 111 -31.33 -17.91 14.78
C ALA A 111 -31.55 -18.09 16.28
N ARG A 112 -31.10 -17.13 17.10
CA ARG A 112 -31.33 -17.15 18.55
C ARG A 112 -32.79 -17.01 18.90
N ALA A 113 -33.50 -16.14 18.21
CA ALA A 113 -34.95 -15.97 18.41
C ALA A 113 -35.71 -17.25 18.06
N ASN A 114 -35.37 -17.90 16.95
CA ASN A 114 -35.99 -19.15 16.53
C ASN A 114 -35.71 -20.30 17.50
N LYS A 115 -34.55 -20.35 18.09
CA LYS A 115 -34.18 -21.36 19.08
C LYS A 115 -35.03 -21.25 20.33
N LYS A 116 -35.53 -20.07 20.66
CA LYS A 116 -36.39 -19.83 21.84
C LYS A 116 -37.85 -20.17 21.60
N THR A 117 -38.25 -20.26 20.35
CA THR A 117 -39.65 -20.55 20.00
C THR A 117 -39.95 -22.03 19.79
N LEU A 118 -38.93 -22.83 19.83
CA LEU A 118 -39.03 -24.27 19.78
C LEU A 118 -39.01 -24.83 21.21
#